data_db8ecbe466c13ef2b822a2b07c6c647a
#
_entry.id   db8ecbe466c13ef2b822a2b07c6c647a
#
_cell.length_a   1.000
_cell.length_b   1.000
_cell.length_c   1.000
_cell.angle_alpha   90.00
_cell.angle_beta   90.00
_cell.angle_gamma   90.00
#
_symmetry.space_group_name_H-M   'P 1'
#
loop_
_entity.id
_entity.type
_entity.pdbx_description
1 polymer ?
#
loop_
_entity_poly.entity_id
_entity_poly.type
_entity_poly.pdbx_seq_one_letter_code
_entity_poly.pdbx_strand_id
1 'polypeptide(L)'
;MKNISIYLVFLSITFFSINAQDWSNFKQFQKENAILVPLESGKDRIVFMGNSITIGWLNIHPLFFKNKPYVNRGIGGQTTPQMLVRFRADVVDIDATAVVILAGTNDIAENTGPTTLNMILDNLKSMSEIAQANNVKIILCSILPAYDYPWRTGLEPNVKIPELNKMIKGYAEANDIYYLDYFKALNDGKNGIIKKYTTDGVHLTEEGYKLMEPMLEKALKIVLK
;
A
#
# COMPACT_ATOMS: atom_id res chain seq x y z
N MET A 1 -38.20 25.01 62.30
CA MET A 1 -37.08 24.12 61.93
C MET A 1 -37.26 23.71 60.44
N LYS A 2 -36.40 24.19 59.58
CA LYS A 2 -36.48 23.88 58.13
C LYS A 2 -35.63 22.61 57.85
N ASN A 3 -36.28 21.53 57.41
CA ASN A 3 -35.61 20.32 57.00
C ASN A 3 -34.92 20.56 55.63
N ILE A 4 -33.57 20.52 55.58
CA ILE A 4 -32.77 20.54 54.37
C ILE A 4 -32.61 19.09 53.92
N SER A 5 -33.32 18.71 52.82
CA SER A 5 -33.12 17.41 52.16
C SER A 5 -31.90 17.51 51.26
N ILE A 6 -30.83 16.79 51.59
CA ILE A 6 -29.62 16.66 50.77
C ILE A 6 -29.87 15.56 49.75
N TYR A 7 -30.00 15.91 48.48
CA TYR A 7 -30.03 14.94 47.37
C TYR A 7 -28.59 14.56 46.97
N LEU A 8 -28.19 13.36 47.29
CA LEU A 8 -26.95 12.75 46.82
C LEU A 8 -27.16 12.31 45.34
N VAL A 9 -26.57 13.05 44.41
CA VAL A 9 -26.51 12.65 42.99
C VAL A 9 -25.38 11.65 42.84
N PHE A 10 -25.69 10.38 42.65
CA PHE A 10 -24.73 9.36 42.26
C PHE A 10 -24.38 9.53 40.80
N LEU A 11 -23.20 10.11 40.47
CA LEU A 11 -22.64 10.14 39.15
C LEU A 11 -22.00 8.77 38.87
N SER A 12 -22.71 7.88 38.16
CA SER A 12 -22.15 6.62 37.73
C SER A 12 -21.17 6.89 36.58
N ILE A 13 -19.87 6.88 36.84
CA ILE A 13 -18.82 6.95 35.81
C ILE A 13 -18.72 5.54 35.20
N THR A 14 -19.33 5.35 34.05
CA THR A 14 -19.10 4.16 33.23
C THR A 14 -17.73 4.29 32.56
N PHE A 15 -16.76 3.51 33.02
CA PHE A 15 -15.47 3.37 32.33
C PHE A 15 -15.70 2.56 31.06
N PHE A 16 -15.80 3.23 29.92
CA PHE A 16 -15.64 2.56 28.64
C PHE A 16 -14.14 2.29 28.46
N SER A 17 -13.76 1.02 28.46
CA SER A 17 -12.44 0.61 28.02
C SER A 17 -12.34 0.89 26.52
N ILE A 18 -11.81 2.05 26.15
CA ILE A 18 -11.48 2.35 24.77
C ILE A 18 -10.22 1.55 24.45
N ASN A 19 -10.38 0.35 23.93
CA ASN A 19 -9.28 -0.34 23.30
C ASN A 19 -8.90 0.47 22.05
N ALA A 20 -7.71 1.09 22.07
CA ALA A 20 -7.17 1.74 20.88
C ALA A 20 -7.09 0.68 19.78
N GLN A 21 -7.87 0.88 18.72
CA GLN A 21 -7.85 -0.01 17.56
C GLN A 21 -6.49 0.12 16.89
N ASP A 22 -5.88 -1.01 16.52
CA ASP A 22 -4.70 -1.05 15.65
C ASP A 22 -5.13 -0.69 14.21
N TRP A 23 -5.41 0.60 14.00
CA TRP A 23 -5.97 1.14 12.76
C TRP A 23 -5.09 0.86 11.55
N SER A 24 -3.79 0.80 11.73
CA SER A 24 -2.83 0.52 10.65
C SER A 24 -2.53 -0.97 10.48
N ASN A 25 -3.15 -1.85 11.30
CA ASN A 25 -2.78 -3.27 11.39
C ASN A 25 -1.26 -3.45 11.60
N PHE A 26 -0.67 -2.63 12.47
CA PHE A 26 0.75 -2.63 12.77
C PHE A 26 1.27 -3.99 13.25
N LYS A 27 0.40 -4.76 13.92
CA LYS A 27 0.71 -6.10 14.44
C LYS A 27 0.68 -7.20 13.37
N GLN A 28 0.16 -6.92 12.16
CA GLN A 28 -0.09 -7.94 11.14
C GLN A 28 1.13 -8.80 10.83
N PHE A 29 2.28 -8.16 10.63
CA PHE A 29 3.53 -8.82 10.25
C PHE A 29 4.56 -8.92 11.39
N GLN A 30 4.20 -8.51 12.62
CA GLN A 30 5.12 -8.45 13.74
C GLN A 30 5.82 -9.79 14.03
N LYS A 31 5.06 -10.90 13.99
CA LYS A 31 5.62 -12.25 14.22
C LYS A 31 6.52 -12.68 13.07
N GLU A 32 6.11 -12.41 11.83
CA GLU A 32 6.90 -12.73 10.64
C GLU A 32 8.18 -11.90 10.60
N ASN A 33 8.10 -10.60 10.90
CA ASN A 33 9.27 -9.71 10.95
C ASN A 33 10.27 -10.18 12.01
N ALA A 34 9.80 -10.64 13.17
CA ALA A 34 10.66 -11.08 14.28
C ALA A 34 11.46 -12.37 13.98
N ILE A 35 11.00 -13.20 13.04
CA ILE A 35 11.68 -14.45 12.65
C ILE A 35 12.47 -14.33 11.33
N LEU A 36 12.41 -13.16 10.66
CA LEU A 36 13.25 -12.94 9.48
C LEU A 36 14.71 -12.99 9.88
N VAL A 37 15.45 -13.87 9.22
CA VAL A 37 16.88 -13.99 9.40
C VAL A 37 17.55 -12.67 9.01
N PRO A 38 18.52 -12.15 9.78
CA PRO A 38 19.30 -10.98 9.39
C PRO A 38 19.83 -11.12 7.96
N LEU A 39 19.83 -10.02 7.21
CA LEU A 39 20.28 -10.07 5.82
C LEU A 39 21.79 -10.32 5.76
N GLU A 40 22.19 -11.39 5.11
CA GLU A 40 23.60 -11.70 4.87
C GLU A 40 24.20 -10.68 3.89
N SER A 41 25.48 -10.38 4.05
CA SER A 41 26.22 -9.49 3.14
C SER A 41 26.14 -9.98 1.69
N GLY A 42 25.77 -9.09 0.77
CA GLY A 42 25.62 -9.39 -0.65
C GLY A 42 24.31 -10.12 -1.02
N LYS A 43 23.38 -10.26 -0.08
CA LYS A 43 22.02 -10.72 -0.37
C LYS A 43 21.05 -9.54 -0.46
N ASP A 44 19.98 -9.72 -1.19
CA ASP A 44 18.91 -8.73 -1.31
C ASP A 44 17.68 -9.15 -0.48
N ARG A 45 16.88 -8.17 -0.07
CA ARG A 45 15.53 -8.33 0.44
C ARG A 45 14.64 -7.28 -0.22
N ILE A 46 13.68 -7.74 -1.02
CA ILE A 46 12.77 -6.87 -1.76
C ILE A 46 11.41 -6.91 -1.11
N VAL A 47 10.98 -5.79 -0.54
CA VAL A 47 9.68 -5.68 0.13
C VAL A 47 8.63 -5.15 -0.84
N PHE A 48 7.49 -5.82 -0.89
CA PHE A 48 6.30 -5.40 -1.64
C PHE A 48 5.32 -4.75 -0.67
N MET A 49 5.32 -3.42 -0.60
CA MET A 49 4.40 -2.64 0.21
C MET A 49 3.16 -2.29 -0.58
N GLY A 50 1.98 -2.61 -0.04
CA GLY A 50 0.72 -2.32 -0.74
C GLY A 50 -0.53 -2.83 -0.04
N ASN A 51 -1.58 -3.00 -0.83
CA ASN A 51 -2.94 -3.35 -0.39
C ASN A 51 -3.38 -4.75 -0.83
N SER A 52 -4.70 -4.94 -1.11
CA SER A 52 -5.26 -6.21 -1.59
C SER A 52 -4.64 -6.69 -2.91
N ILE A 53 -4.22 -5.80 -3.78
CA ILE A 53 -3.55 -6.17 -5.04
C ILE A 53 -2.19 -6.79 -4.73
N THR A 54 -1.45 -6.25 -3.76
CA THR A 54 -0.15 -6.77 -3.37
C THR A 54 -0.25 -8.12 -2.68
N ILE A 55 -1.12 -8.29 -1.67
CA ILE A 55 -1.30 -9.61 -1.02
C ILE A 55 -1.96 -10.60 -1.97
N GLY A 56 -2.87 -10.14 -2.85
CA GLY A 56 -3.49 -10.94 -3.89
C GLY A 56 -2.48 -11.59 -4.85
N TRP A 57 -1.39 -10.89 -5.14
CA TRP A 57 -0.31 -11.43 -5.97
C TRP A 57 0.30 -12.69 -5.35
N LEU A 58 0.64 -12.63 -4.06
CA LEU A 58 1.15 -13.80 -3.33
C LEU A 58 0.12 -14.94 -3.27
N ASN A 59 -1.16 -14.62 -3.06
CA ASN A 59 -2.22 -15.61 -2.92
C ASN A 59 -2.58 -16.32 -4.25
N ILE A 60 -2.59 -15.56 -5.36
CA ILE A 60 -3.01 -16.04 -6.67
C ILE A 60 -1.85 -16.67 -7.44
N HIS A 61 -0.65 -16.07 -7.35
CA HIS A 61 0.54 -16.60 -8.03
C HIS A 61 1.75 -16.72 -7.09
N PRO A 62 1.70 -17.62 -6.06
CA PRO A 62 2.77 -17.76 -5.05
C PRO A 62 4.10 -18.21 -5.65
N LEU A 63 4.10 -18.84 -6.84
CA LEU A 63 5.32 -19.27 -7.51
C LEU A 63 6.23 -18.10 -7.89
N PHE A 64 5.67 -16.91 -8.10
CA PHE A 64 6.46 -15.71 -8.36
C PHE A 64 7.35 -15.32 -7.18
N PHE A 65 6.89 -15.58 -5.95
CA PHE A 65 7.63 -15.27 -4.71
C PHE A 65 8.56 -16.42 -4.26
N LYS A 66 8.28 -17.64 -4.73
CA LYS A 66 9.00 -18.84 -4.27
C LYS A 66 10.49 -18.78 -4.64
N ASN A 67 11.35 -19.04 -3.65
CA ASN A 67 12.82 -19.05 -3.80
C ASN A 67 13.42 -17.72 -4.28
N LYS A 68 12.71 -16.61 -4.09
CA LYS A 68 13.20 -15.27 -4.34
C LYS A 68 13.30 -14.48 -3.02
N PRO A 69 14.13 -13.46 -2.94
CA PRO A 69 14.29 -12.63 -1.75
C PRO A 69 13.13 -11.63 -1.60
N TYR A 70 11.91 -12.07 -1.86
CA TYR A 70 10.71 -11.25 -1.91
C TYR A 70 9.88 -11.41 -0.65
N VAL A 71 9.57 -10.30 -0.01
CA VAL A 71 8.75 -10.22 1.21
C VAL A 71 7.49 -9.44 0.90
N ASN A 72 6.34 -10.11 0.94
CA ASN A 72 5.06 -9.47 0.71
C ASN A 72 4.55 -8.80 2.01
N ARG A 73 4.24 -7.52 1.93
CA ARG A 73 3.68 -6.69 3.02
C ARG A 73 2.39 -6.00 2.56
N GLY A 74 1.60 -6.70 1.73
CA GLY A 74 0.27 -6.28 1.33
C GLY A 74 -0.77 -6.56 2.40
N ILE A 75 -1.66 -5.59 2.67
CA ILE A 75 -2.81 -5.74 3.55
C ILE A 75 -4.07 -5.24 2.82
N GLY A 76 -5.08 -6.10 2.72
CA GLY A 76 -6.33 -5.77 2.03
C GLY A 76 -7.01 -4.51 2.56
N GLY A 77 -7.50 -3.66 1.66
CA GLY A 77 -8.25 -2.44 2.02
C GLY A 77 -7.41 -1.27 2.49
N GLN A 78 -6.11 -1.44 2.73
CA GLN A 78 -5.27 -0.37 3.28
C GLN A 78 -5.09 0.82 2.35
N THR A 79 -5.05 1.99 2.98
CA THR A 79 -4.76 3.30 2.40
C THR A 79 -3.31 3.72 2.69
N THR A 80 -2.83 4.73 1.98
CA THR A 80 -1.43 5.20 2.12
C THR A 80 -1.07 5.68 3.53
N PRO A 81 -1.92 6.38 4.32
CA PRO A 81 -1.57 6.74 5.68
C PRO A 81 -1.42 5.52 6.61
N GLN A 82 -2.20 4.45 6.40
CA GLN A 82 -2.03 3.21 7.16
C GLN A 82 -0.69 2.52 6.83
N MET A 83 -0.30 2.51 5.55
CA MET A 83 1.00 1.99 5.10
C MET A 83 2.16 2.80 5.66
N LEU A 84 2.05 4.14 5.68
CA LEU A 84 3.06 5.03 6.24
C LEU A 84 3.35 4.74 7.72
N VAL A 85 2.31 4.51 8.53
CA VAL A 85 2.46 4.20 9.97
C VAL A 85 3.28 2.93 10.19
N ARG A 86 3.08 1.88 9.38
CA ARG A 86 3.79 0.60 9.52
C ARG A 86 5.05 0.49 8.66
N PHE A 87 5.38 1.51 7.87
CA PHE A 87 6.46 1.45 6.88
C PHE A 87 7.82 1.14 7.49
N ARG A 88 8.17 1.77 8.62
CA ARG A 88 9.42 1.49 9.30
C ARG A 88 9.54 0.03 9.70
N ALA A 89 8.55 -0.50 10.41
CA ALA A 89 8.56 -1.88 10.92
C ALA A 89 8.56 -2.94 9.80
N ASP A 90 7.88 -2.67 8.68
CA ASP A 90 7.67 -3.63 7.61
C ASP A 90 8.65 -3.50 6.44
N VAL A 91 9.48 -2.44 6.43
CA VAL A 91 10.46 -2.18 5.37
C VAL A 91 11.85 -1.93 5.95
N VAL A 92 11.99 -0.91 6.81
CA VAL A 92 13.30 -0.45 7.30
C VAL A 92 13.90 -1.45 8.31
N ASP A 93 13.11 -1.78 9.34
CA ASP A 93 13.57 -2.60 10.47
C ASP A 93 13.78 -4.08 10.09
N ILE A 94 13.40 -4.48 8.89
CA ILE A 94 13.67 -5.80 8.33
C ILE A 94 14.79 -5.80 7.28
N ASP A 95 15.62 -4.78 7.25
CA ASP A 95 16.78 -4.66 6.36
C ASP A 95 16.44 -4.81 4.87
N ALA A 96 15.38 -4.12 4.39
CA ALA A 96 15.05 -4.14 2.97
C ALA A 96 16.15 -3.51 2.13
N THR A 97 16.60 -4.19 1.07
CA THR A 97 17.47 -3.61 0.02
C THR A 97 16.68 -2.69 -0.88
N ALA A 98 15.44 -3.07 -1.20
CA ALA A 98 14.54 -2.27 -2.00
C ALA A 98 13.09 -2.46 -1.57
N VAL A 99 12.26 -1.43 -1.82
CA VAL A 99 10.81 -1.47 -1.65
C VAL A 99 10.08 -1.16 -2.95
N VAL A 100 9.08 -1.97 -3.26
CA VAL A 100 8.13 -1.76 -4.36
C VAL A 100 6.83 -1.29 -3.75
N ILE A 101 6.43 -0.05 -4.03
CA ILE A 101 5.23 0.57 -3.45
C ILE A 101 4.12 0.62 -4.50
N LEU A 102 3.02 -0.09 -4.26
CA LEU A 102 1.81 -0.08 -5.09
C LEU A 102 0.62 0.28 -4.19
N ALA A 103 0.24 1.57 -4.17
CA ALA A 103 -0.73 2.11 -3.23
C ALA A 103 -1.47 3.34 -3.79
N GLY A 104 -2.66 3.64 -3.24
CA GLY A 104 -3.46 4.82 -3.56
C GLY A 104 -4.88 4.54 -4.04
N THR A 105 -5.19 3.33 -4.55
CA THR A 105 -6.54 3.01 -5.03
C THR A 105 -7.58 3.05 -3.91
N ASN A 106 -7.25 2.52 -2.72
CA ASN A 106 -8.14 2.52 -1.56
C ASN A 106 -8.32 3.91 -0.93
N ASP A 107 -7.34 4.79 -1.11
CA ASP A 107 -7.44 6.19 -0.75
C ASP A 107 -8.49 6.88 -1.64
N ILE A 108 -8.40 6.70 -2.96
CA ILE A 108 -9.39 7.21 -3.92
C ILE A 108 -10.79 6.62 -3.64
N ALA A 109 -10.84 5.34 -3.21
CA ALA A 109 -12.08 4.69 -2.76
C ALA A 109 -12.54 5.18 -1.37
N GLU A 110 -11.82 6.10 -0.73
CA GLU A 110 -12.10 6.69 0.59
C GLU A 110 -12.31 5.65 1.71
N ASN A 111 -11.56 4.54 1.68
CA ASN A 111 -11.70 3.47 2.68
C ASN A 111 -11.44 3.94 4.12
N THR A 112 -10.68 5.00 4.30
CA THR A 112 -10.43 5.63 5.61
C THR A 112 -10.98 7.05 5.70
N GLY A 113 -11.93 7.39 4.83
CA GLY A 113 -12.56 8.71 4.75
C GLY A 113 -12.07 9.54 3.56
N PRO A 114 -12.67 10.73 3.35
CA PRO A 114 -12.35 11.61 2.24
C PRO A 114 -10.86 12.00 2.23
N THR A 115 -10.27 12.02 1.04
CA THR A 115 -8.87 12.42 0.84
C THR A 115 -8.70 13.17 -0.48
N THR A 116 -7.57 13.87 -0.63
CA THR A 116 -7.18 14.53 -1.87
C THR A 116 -6.01 13.80 -2.53
N LEU A 117 -5.83 13.99 -3.85
CA LEU A 117 -4.69 13.41 -4.57
C LEU A 117 -3.34 13.88 -3.99
N ASN A 118 -3.27 15.14 -3.52
CA ASN A 118 -2.08 15.66 -2.86
C ASN A 118 -1.77 14.92 -1.55
N MET A 119 -2.77 14.64 -0.71
CA MET A 119 -2.57 13.87 0.54
C MET A 119 -2.06 12.45 0.25
N ILE A 120 -2.58 11.81 -0.80
CA ILE A 120 -2.09 10.48 -1.22
C ILE A 120 -0.62 10.58 -1.67
N LEU A 121 -0.31 11.56 -2.52
CA LEU A 121 1.05 11.78 -2.99
C LEU A 121 2.00 12.11 -1.83
N ASP A 122 1.59 12.91 -0.85
CA ASP A 122 2.43 13.29 0.30
C ASP A 122 2.75 12.07 1.19
N ASN A 123 1.84 11.13 1.36
CA ASN A 123 2.13 9.87 2.03
C ASN A 123 3.16 9.02 1.24
N LEU A 124 3.04 8.95 -0.09
CA LEU A 124 4.01 8.26 -0.95
C LEU A 124 5.39 8.93 -0.89
N LYS A 125 5.45 10.26 -0.89
CA LYS A 125 6.69 11.02 -0.69
C LYS A 125 7.32 10.69 0.65
N SER A 126 6.55 10.74 1.75
CA SER A 126 7.04 10.44 3.09
C SER A 126 7.60 9.02 3.20
N MET A 127 6.93 8.01 2.61
CA MET A 127 7.48 6.65 2.55
C MET A 127 8.77 6.59 1.73
N SER A 128 8.85 7.33 0.64
CA SER A 128 10.05 7.40 -0.20
C SER A 128 11.21 8.06 0.53
N GLU A 129 10.98 9.19 1.20
CA GLU A 129 11.98 9.90 2.00
C GLU A 129 12.49 9.03 3.17
N ILE A 130 11.60 8.30 3.85
CA ILE A 130 12.00 7.33 4.89
C ILE A 130 12.89 6.24 4.30
N ALA A 131 12.54 5.69 3.15
CA ALA A 131 13.34 4.67 2.47
C ALA A 131 14.72 5.21 2.09
N GLN A 132 14.80 6.37 1.44
CA GLN A 132 16.06 7.01 1.04
C GLN A 132 16.96 7.30 2.25
N ALA A 133 16.40 7.84 3.34
CA ALA A 133 17.14 8.13 4.56
C ALA A 133 17.73 6.87 5.24
N ASN A 134 17.22 5.69 4.89
CA ASN A 134 17.69 4.39 5.40
C ASN A 134 18.39 3.53 4.32
N ASN A 135 18.81 4.13 3.19
CA ASN A 135 19.49 3.46 2.08
C ASN A 135 18.68 2.34 1.42
N VAL A 136 17.36 2.38 1.53
CA VAL A 136 16.46 1.45 0.85
C VAL A 136 16.12 2.01 -0.53
N LYS A 137 16.42 1.26 -1.59
CA LYS A 137 16.08 1.63 -2.97
C LYS A 137 14.58 1.55 -3.20
N ILE A 138 14.03 2.38 -4.11
CA ILE A 138 12.58 2.54 -4.25
C ILE A 138 12.15 2.29 -5.69
N ILE A 139 11.06 1.57 -5.85
CA ILE A 139 10.25 1.50 -7.06
C ILE A 139 8.85 2.01 -6.70
N LEU A 140 8.46 3.17 -7.24
CA LEU A 140 7.10 3.66 -7.17
C LEU A 140 6.31 3.14 -8.38
N CYS A 141 5.26 2.36 -8.11
CA CYS A 141 4.38 1.85 -9.16
C CYS A 141 3.25 2.83 -9.45
N SER A 142 2.84 2.89 -10.72
CA SER A 142 1.55 3.50 -11.03
C SER A 142 0.42 2.74 -10.33
N ILE A 143 -0.61 3.44 -9.89
CA ILE A 143 -1.87 2.84 -9.48
C ILE A 143 -2.49 2.18 -10.71
N LEU A 144 -3.03 0.97 -10.58
CA LEU A 144 -3.65 0.24 -11.66
C LEU A 144 -4.91 0.94 -12.15
N PRO A 145 -5.29 0.79 -13.43
CA PRO A 145 -6.53 1.38 -13.91
C PRO A 145 -7.74 0.80 -13.16
N ALA A 146 -8.76 1.62 -12.95
CA ALA A 146 -10.08 1.20 -12.50
C ALA A 146 -11.11 2.18 -13.09
N TYR A 147 -12.14 1.64 -13.73
CA TYR A 147 -13.19 2.47 -14.30
C TYR A 147 -14.12 3.01 -13.21
N ASP A 148 -14.51 2.16 -12.27
CA ASP A 148 -15.24 2.49 -11.04
C ASP A 148 -14.93 1.41 -9.98
N TYR A 149 -15.35 1.65 -8.74
CA TYR A 149 -15.19 0.70 -7.65
C TYR A 149 -16.51 -0.05 -7.39
N PRO A 150 -16.58 -1.39 -7.52
CA PRO A 150 -17.83 -2.13 -7.36
C PRO A 150 -18.42 -2.03 -5.95
N TRP A 151 -17.59 -1.77 -4.94
CA TRP A 151 -18.05 -1.60 -3.55
C TRP A 151 -18.36 -0.14 -3.17
N ARG A 152 -17.99 0.83 -4.00
CA ARG A 152 -18.20 2.27 -3.74
C ARG A 152 -18.16 3.07 -5.04
N THR A 153 -19.28 3.06 -5.74
CA THR A 153 -19.40 3.68 -7.06
C THR A 153 -19.44 5.21 -7.01
N GLY A 154 -19.10 5.85 -8.13
CA GLY A 154 -19.26 7.30 -8.31
C GLY A 154 -18.10 8.15 -7.78
N LEU A 155 -16.97 7.52 -7.40
CA LEU A 155 -15.77 8.24 -6.95
C LEU A 155 -14.81 8.60 -8.09
N GLU A 156 -15.17 8.30 -9.34
CA GLU A 156 -14.45 8.66 -10.56
C GLU A 156 -12.97 8.22 -10.58
N PRO A 157 -12.65 6.96 -10.21
CA PRO A 157 -11.25 6.52 -10.25
C PRO A 157 -10.65 6.57 -11.65
N ASN A 158 -11.46 6.40 -12.70
CA ASN A 158 -11.04 6.51 -14.10
C ASN A 158 -10.53 7.92 -14.48
N VAL A 159 -10.85 8.94 -13.70
CA VAL A 159 -10.33 10.32 -13.84
C VAL A 159 -9.18 10.55 -12.85
N LYS A 160 -9.38 10.22 -11.59
CA LYS A 160 -8.43 10.49 -10.49
C LYS A 160 -7.14 9.68 -10.59
N ILE A 161 -7.21 8.41 -11.00
CA ILE A 161 -6.01 7.54 -11.10
C ILE A 161 -5.01 8.07 -12.14
N PRO A 162 -5.39 8.41 -13.39
CA PRO A 162 -4.46 8.99 -14.36
C PRO A 162 -3.80 10.28 -13.85
N GLU A 163 -4.57 11.16 -13.19
CA GLU A 163 -4.07 12.40 -12.61
C GLU A 163 -3.03 12.11 -11.51
N LEU A 164 -3.35 11.25 -10.55
CA LEU A 164 -2.44 10.88 -9.47
C LEU A 164 -1.19 10.17 -10.02
N ASN A 165 -1.32 9.29 -11.01
CA ASN A 165 -0.19 8.63 -11.64
C ASN A 165 0.77 9.63 -12.33
N LYS A 166 0.23 10.69 -12.94
CA LYS A 166 1.04 11.79 -13.47
C LYS A 166 1.82 12.50 -12.36
N MET A 167 1.19 12.75 -11.21
CA MET A 167 1.83 13.39 -10.05
C MET A 167 2.92 12.49 -9.45
N ILE A 168 2.64 11.18 -9.27
CA ILE A 168 3.61 10.19 -8.76
C ILE A 168 4.83 10.11 -9.70
N LYS A 169 4.58 10.02 -11.02
CA LYS A 169 5.64 10.00 -12.03
C LYS A 169 6.52 11.24 -11.95
N GLY A 170 5.92 12.42 -11.91
CA GLY A 170 6.67 13.70 -11.80
C GLY A 170 7.52 13.77 -10.54
N TYR A 171 7.00 13.30 -9.40
CA TYR A 171 7.79 13.21 -8.17
C TYR A 171 8.95 12.21 -8.30
N ALA A 172 8.69 11.02 -8.85
CA ALA A 172 9.70 10.00 -9.02
C ALA A 172 10.86 10.49 -9.91
N GLU A 173 10.54 11.11 -11.06
CA GLU A 173 11.52 11.68 -12.00
C GLU A 173 12.35 12.80 -11.36
N ALA A 174 11.74 13.65 -10.54
CA ALA A 174 12.42 14.76 -9.86
C ALA A 174 13.36 14.31 -8.71
N ASN A 175 13.24 13.06 -8.25
CA ASN A 175 13.99 12.53 -7.11
C ASN A 175 14.79 11.26 -7.45
N ASP A 176 15.05 10.97 -8.72
CA ASP A 176 15.78 9.80 -9.22
C ASP A 176 15.23 8.46 -8.71
N ILE A 177 13.90 8.38 -8.52
CA ILE A 177 13.18 7.18 -8.12
C ILE A 177 12.66 6.47 -9.36
N TYR A 178 12.80 5.14 -9.42
CA TYR A 178 12.27 4.37 -10.54
C TYR A 178 10.73 4.35 -10.50
N TYR A 179 10.09 4.88 -11.57
CA TYR A 179 8.65 4.79 -11.77
C TYR A 179 8.30 3.59 -12.64
N LEU A 180 7.48 2.67 -12.14
CA LEU A 180 7.05 1.46 -12.84
C LEU A 180 5.60 1.59 -13.31
N ASP A 181 5.42 1.75 -14.62
CA ASP A 181 4.12 2.04 -15.23
C ASP A 181 3.31 0.77 -15.56
N TYR A 182 2.63 0.21 -14.57
CA TYR A 182 1.67 -0.87 -14.75
C TYR A 182 0.36 -0.40 -15.37
N PHE A 183 -0.02 0.87 -15.14
CA PHE A 183 -1.26 1.45 -15.65
C PHE A 183 -1.34 1.31 -17.16
N LYS A 184 -0.28 1.70 -17.86
CA LYS A 184 -0.20 1.64 -19.32
C LYS A 184 -0.37 0.22 -19.86
N ALA A 185 0.18 -0.78 -19.19
CA ALA A 185 0.13 -2.18 -19.61
C ALA A 185 -1.23 -2.84 -19.42
N LEU A 186 -2.00 -2.39 -18.41
CA LEU A 186 -3.27 -2.97 -18.00
C LEU A 186 -4.50 -2.20 -18.51
N ASN A 187 -4.32 -0.97 -19.03
CA ASN A 187 -5.39 -0.07 -19.44
C ASN A 187 -6.11 -0.55 -20.71
N ASP A 188 -7.44 -0.63 -20.64
CA ASP A 188 -8.34 -1.00 -21.75
C ASP A 188 -8.59 0.13 -22.76
N GLY A 189 -7.98 1.30 -22.58
CA GLY A 189 -8.18 2.52 -23.37
C GLY A 189 -9.30 3.42 -22.86
N LYS A 190 -10.00 3.03 -21.80
CA LYS A 190 -11.04 3.81 -21.11
C LYS A 190 -10.75 4.01 -19.62
N ASN A 191 -9.48 3.82 -19.23
CA ASN A 191 -8.98 3.88 -17.86
C ASN A 191 -9.54 2.78 -16.92
N GLY A 192 -10.07 1.71 -17.49
CA GLY A 192 -10.38 0.45 -16.80
C GLY A 192 -9.30 -0.60 -17.05
N ILE A 193 -9.35 -1.72 -16.31
CA ILE A 193 -8.47 -2.87 -16.56
C ILE A 193 -9.02 -3.69 -17.73
N ILE A 194 -8.15 -4.11 -18.66
CA ILE A 194 -8.47 -5.07 -19.71
C ILE A 194 -9.16 -6.29 -19.08
N LYS A 195 -10.35 -6.64 -19.57
CA LYS A 195 -11.27 -7.61 -18.96
C LYS A 195 -10.64 -8.97 -18.57
N LYS A 196 -9.72 -9.51 -19.36
CA LYS A 196 -9.06 -10.79 -19.06
C LYS A 196 -8.09 -10.73 -17.88
N TYR A 197 -7.64 -9.53 -17.49
CA TYR A 197 -6.66 -9.30 -16.41
C TYR A 197 -7.31 -8.94 -15.07
N THR A 198 -8.64 -8.89 -15.00
CA THR A 198 -9.34 -8.53 -13.77
C THR A 198 -10.56 -9.42 -13.53
N THR A 199 -10.90 -9.60 -12.25
CA THR A 199 -12.10 -10.35 -11.82
C THR A 199 -13.30 -9.43 -11.61
N ASP A 200 -13.07 -8.20 -11.16
CA ASP A 200 -14.10 -7.25 -10.71
C ASP A 200 -13.86 -5.80 -11.19
N GLY A 201 -12.88 -5.59 -12.07
CA GLY A 201 -12.49 -4.26 -12.56
C GLY A 201 -11.39 -3.58 -11.73
N VAL A 202 -10.93 -4.21 -10.63
CA VAL A 202 -9.89 -3.69 -9.72
C VAL A 202 -8.84 -4.74 -9.37
N HIS A 203 -9.27 -5.94 -8.96
CA HIS A 203 -8.38 -7.03 -8.57
C HIS A 203 -7.99 -7.87 -9.78
N LEU A 204 -6.73 -8.31 -9.79
CA LEU A 204 -6.16 -9.00 -10.94
C LEU A 204 -6.44 -10.51 -10.93
N THR A 205 -6.53 -11.07 -12.14
CA THR A 205 -6.40 -12.49 -12.39
C THR A 205 -4.93 -12.91 -12.35
N GLU A 206 -4.66 -14.22 -12.41
CA GLU A 206 -3.30 -14.75 -12.53
C GLU A 206 -2.58 -14.21 -13.78
N GLU A 207 -3.29 -14.11 -14.91
CA GLU A 207 -2.75 -13.54 -16.15
C GLU A 207 -2.40 -12.05 -15.98
N GLY A 208 -3.17 -11.31 -15.20
CA GLY A 208 -2.87 -9.91 -14.86
C GLY A 208 -1.56 -9.79 -14.08
N TYR A 209 -1.34 -10.64 -13.08
CA TYR A 209 -0.07 -10.66 -12.34
C TYR A 209 1.10 -11.12 -13.22
N LYS A 210 0.93 -12.16 -14.04
CA LYS A 210 1.97 -12.61 -14.98
C LYS A 210 2.38 -11.54 -16.00
N LEU A 211 1.50 -10.61 -16.33
CA LEU A 211 1.86 -9.44 -17.17
C LEU A 211 2.77 -8.48 -16.39
N MET A 212 2.54 -8.26 -15.09
CA MET A 212 3.31 -7.34 -14.26
C MET A 212 4.72 -7.87 -13.93
N GLU A 213 4.89 -9.18 -13.81
CA GLU A 213 6.13 -9.83 -13.35
C GLU A 213 7.38 -9.46 -14.16
N PRO A 214 7.41 -9.60 -15.50
CA PRO A 214 8.59 -9.25 -16.28
C PRO A 214 8.91 -7.76 -16.23
N MET A 215 7.91 -6.91 -16.05
CA MET A 215 8.11 -5.47 -15.89
C MET A 215 8.84 -5.16 -14.58
N LEU A 216 8.42 -5.79 -13.48
CA LEU A 216 9.06 -5.65 -12.18
C LEU A 216 10.49 -6.22 -12.18
N GLU A 217 10.68 -7.42 -12.72
CA GLU A 217 12.02 -8.03 -12.81
C GLU A 217 13.01 -7.14 -13.59
N LYS A 218 12.54 -6.49 -14.65
CA LYS A 218 13.34 -5.50 -15.39
C LYS A 218 13.65 -4.28 -14.53
N ALA A 219 12.66 -3.75 -13.78
CA ALA A 219 12.86 -2.61 -12.90
C ALA A 219 13.87 -2.93 -11.78
N LEU A 220 13.74 -4.10 -11.13
CA LEU A 220 14.66 -4.55 -10.09
C LEU A 220 16.10 -4.68 -10.60
N LYS A 221 16.30 -5.22 -11.79
CA LYS A 221 17.65 -5.29 -12.43
C LYS A 221 18.29 -3.93 -12.66
N ILE A 222 17.49 -2.87 -12.81
CA ILE A 222 17.99 -1.50 -12.98
C ILE A 222 18.31 -0.88 -11.62
N VAL A 223 17.37 -1.03 -10.68
CA VAL A 223 17.44 -0.37 -9.37
C VAL A 223 18.50 -0.99 -8.46
N LEU A 224 18.76 -2.30 -8.56
CA LEU A 224 19.71 -3.03 -7.70
C LEU A 224 21.17 -2.95 -8.19
N LYS A 225 21.44 -2.36 -9.35
CA LYS A 225 22.80 -2.06 -9.81
C LYS A 225 23.41 -0.90 -9.00
#